data_05a52d4596c7678aad165e5489f7d728
#
_entry.id   05a52d4596c7678aad165e5489f7d728
#
_cell.length_a   1.000
_cell.length_b   1.000
_cell.length_c   1.000
_cell.angle_alpha   90.00
_cell.angle_beta   90.00
_cell.angle_gamma   90.00
#
_symmetry.space_group_name_H-M   'P 1'
#
loop_
_entity.id
_entity.type
_entity.pdbx_description
1 polymer ?
#
loop_
_entity_poly.entity_id
_entity_poly.type
_entity_poly.pdbx_seq_one_letter_code
_entity_poly.pdbx_strand_id
1 'polypeptide(L)'
;MGKIAVRDLTFSYGTRVALQDVSIDVQEKQITALIGPSGCGKSTFLRCLNRMNDTIPGAHAKGSVRMDGMDVYAPGTDVVELRKKVGMVFQRPNPFPQSIFDNVAFGPRVLGTHRGKSLQVEVEKSLRAADLWDEVKDSLHQDALALSLGQQQRLCIARVVAVAPEVILMDEPCSALDPIATLRVEELMRTLTERYTIVIVTHNMHQAARVSDWTGFFWLNGDRAGILAEFGATELIFTSPRDKRTEDYITGRFG
;
A
#
# COMPACT_ATOMS: atom_id res chain seq x y z
N MET A 1 -6.81 17.67 -9.06
CA MET A 1 -7.54 16.39 -8.85
C MET A 1 -6.55 15.43 -8.22
N GLY A 2 -6.98 14.64 -7.22
CA GLY A 2 -6.08 13.63 -6.64
C GLY A 2 -5.80 12.50 -7.62
N LYS A 3 -4.73 11.74 -7.39
CA LYS A 3 -4.35 10.55 -8.18
C LYS A 3 -5.44 9.47 -8.14
N ILE A 4 -6.04 9.25 -6.96
CA ILE A 4 -7.19 8.38 -6.79
C ILE A 4 -8.30 9.17 -6.09
N ALA A 5 -9.51 9.14 -6.64
CA ALA A 5 -10.71 9.72 -6.05
C ALA A 5 -11.71 8.60 -5.74
N VAL A 6 -12.07 8.45 -4.47
CA VAL A 6 -13.07 7.51 -4.00
C VAL A 6 -14.31 8.29 -3.55
N ARG A 7 -15.50 7.85 -3.98
CA ARG A 7 -16.78 8.48 -3.63
C ARG A 7 -17.80 7.42 -3.23
N ASP A 8 -18.31 7.58 -2.02
CA ASP A 8 -19.40 6.79 -1.43
C ASP A 8 -19.17 5.27 -1.55
N LEU A 9 -17.90 4.85 -1.39
CA LEU A 9 -17.53 3.44 -1.51
C LEU A 9 -18.13 2.65 -0.36
N THR A 10 -19.07 1.79 -0.70
CA THR A 10 -19.59 0.73 0.17
C THR A 10 -19.10 -0.60 -0.36
N PHE A 11 -18.49 -1.42 0.49
CA PHE A 11 -17.93 -2.71 0.11
C PHE A 11 -18.43 -3.82 1.01
N SER A 12 -18.84 -4.96 0.43
CA SER A 12 -19.37 -6.10 1.16
C SER A 12 -18.75 -7.42 0.73
N TYR A 13 -18.72 -8.37 1.66
CA TYR A 13 -18.44 -9.79 1.43
C TYR A 13 -19.74 -10.57 1.70
N GLY A 14 -20.39 -11.04 0.64
CA GLY A 14 -21.74 -11.60 0.73
C GLY A 14 -22.72 -10.58 1.34
N THR A 15 -23.35 -10.92 2.44
CA THR A 15 -24.30 -10.06 3.15
C THR A 15 -23.66 -9.09 4.15
N ARG A 16 -22.35 -9.28 4.46
CA ARG A 16 -21.65 -8.45 5.45
C ARG A 16 -21.06 -7.20 4.79
N VAL A 17 -21.53 -6.04 5.20
CA VAL A 17 -20.92 -4.75 4.83
C VAL A 17 -19.62 -4.59 5.61
N ALA A 18 -18.51 -4.48 4.88
CA ALA A 18 -17.17 -4.30 5.44
C ALA A 18 -16.75 -2.82 5.47
N LEU A 19 -17.20 -2.04 4.47
CA LEU A 19 -17.01 -0.58 4.38
C LEU A 19 -18.32 0.08 4.00
N GLN A 20 -18.58 1.26 4.55
CA GLN A 20 -19.79 2.03 4.29
C GLN A 20 -19.45 3.49 3.97
N ASP A 21 -19.90 3.97 2.80
CA ASP A 21 -19.88 5.37 2.36
C ASP A 21 -18.53 6.08 2.52
N VAL A 22 -17.43 5.38 2.18
CA VAL A 22 -16.08 5.93 2.28
C VAL A 22 -15.79 6.84 1.09
N SER A 23 -15.45 8.11 1.38
CA SER A 23 -15.04 9.09 0.38
C SER A 23 -13.69 9.71 0.76
N ILE A 24 -12.69 9.64 -0.15
CA ILE A 24 -11.33 10.12 0.09
C ILE A 24 -10.64 10.49 -1.23
N ASP A 25 -9.77 11.48 -1.19
CA ASP A 25 -8.89 11.87 -2.30
C ASP A 25 -7.43 11.58 -1.95
N VAL A 26 -6.81 10.64 -2.67
CA VAL A 26 -5.38 10.34 -2.55
C VAL A 26 -4.59 11.27 -3.47
N GLN A 27 -3.70 12.08 -2.90
CA GLN A 27 -2.91 13.05 -3.64
C GLN A 27 -1.73 12.40 -4.35
N GLU A 28 -1.41 12.90 -5.56
CA GLU A 28 -0.30 12.38 -6.36
C GLU A 28 1.05 12.65 -5.68
N LYS A 29 1.95 11.66 -5.72
CA LYS A 29 3.32 11.74 -5.17
C LYS A 29 3.39 12.15 -3.71
N GLN A 30 2.40 11.73 -2.94
CA GLN A 30 2.33 11.93 -1.50
C GLN A 30 2.00 10.60 -0.82
N ILE A 31 2.23 10.55 0.48
CA ILE A 31 1.88 9.40 1.31
C ILE A 31 0.57 9.67 2.02
N THR A 32 -0.42 8.81 1.76
CA THR A 32 -1.68 8.78 2.52
C THR A 32 -1.66 7.60 3.48
N ALA A 33 -1.70 7.86 4.79
CA ALA A 33 -1.82 6.83 5.80
C ALA A 33 -3.28 6.57 6.16
N LEU A 34 -3.62 5.30 6.34
CA LEU A 34 -4.90 4.84 6.86
C LEU A 34 -4.67 4.23 8.24
N ILE A 35 -5.22 4.87 9.28
CA ILE A 35 -5.09 4.45 10.68
C ILE A 35 -6.45 4.09 11.27
N GLY A 36 -6.46 3.42 12.42
CA GLY A 36 -7.68 3.03 13.13
C GLY A 36 -7.55 1.62 13.73
N PRO A 37 -8.52 1.19 14.54
CA PRO A 37 -8.49 -0.09 15.24
C PRO A 37 -8.46 -1.28 14.28
N SER A 38 -8.03 -2.43 14.80
CA SER A 38 -8.04 -3.68 14.01
C SER A 38 -9.45 -4.06 13.60
N GLY A 39 -9.60 -4.53 12.35
CA GLY A 39 -10.89 -4.96 11.82
C GLY A 39 -11.82 -3.84 11.31
N CYS A 40 -11.42 -2.56 11.37
CA CYS A 40 -12.24 -1.44 10.85
C CYS A 40 -12.21 -1.25 9.32
N GLY A 41 -11.66 -2.21 8.56
CA GLY A 41 -11.78 -2.21 7.10
C GLY A 41 -10.63 -1.55 6.34
N LYS A 42 -9.55 -1.06 6.97
CA LYS A 42 -8.42 -0.40 6.28
C LYS A 42 -7.81 -1.22 5.14
N SER A 43 -7.45 -2.48 5.42
CA SER A 43 -6.89 -3.39 4.41
C SER A 43 -7.93 -3.76 3.34
N THR A 44 -9.22 -3.82 3.70
CA THR A 44 -10.31 -3.99 2.72
C THR A 44 -10.36 -2.78 1.79
N PHE A 45 -10.32 -1.56 2.33
CA PHE A 45 -10.28 -0.34 1.54
C PHE A 45 -9.04 -0.29 0.63
N LEU A 46 -7.85 -0.57 1.19
CA LEU A 46 -6.61 -0.59 0.42
C LEU A 46 -6.72 -1.52 -0.80
N ARG A 47 -7.26 -2.72 -0.61
CA ARG A 47 -7.45 -3.73 -1.66
C ARG A 47 -8.57 -3.39 -2.65
N CYS A 48 -9.47 -2.47 -2.32
CA CYS A 48 -10.43 -1.96 -3.29
C CYS A 48 -9.76 -1.11 -4.37
N LEU A 49 -8.65 -0.43 -4.06
CA LEU A 49 -7.96 0.46 -5.00
C LEU A 49 -7.32 -0.28 -6.18
N ASN A 50 -6.98 -1.58 -6.03
CA ASN A 50 -6.43 -2.43 -7.09
C ASN A 50 -7.27 -3.69 -7.37
N ARG A 51 -8.50 -3.73 -6.85
CA ARG A 51 -9.44 -4.85 -7.04
C ARG A 51 -8.91 -6.21 -6.56
N MET A 52 -8.01 -6.22 -5.56
CA MET A 52 -7.53 -7.49 -4.98
C MET A 52 -8.65 -8.27 -4.27
N ASN A 53 -9.68 -7.58 -3.78
CA ASN A 53 -10.83 -8.20 -3.13
C ASN A 53 -11.70 -9.03 -4.10
N ASP A 54 -11.60 -8.82 -5.42
CA ASP A 54 -12.35 -9.60 -6.43
C ASP A 54 -12.03 -11.10 -6.41
N THR A 55 -10.90 -11.48 -5.81
CA THR A 55 -10.53 -12.90 -5.62
C THR A 55 -11.35 -13.60 -4.53
N ILE A 56 -12.13 -12.84 -3.74
CA ILE A 56 -12.93 -13.36 -2.64
C ILE A 56 -14.38 -13.54 -3.12
N PRO A 57 -14.95 -14.76 -3.06
CA PRO A 57 -16.34 -14.98 -3.45
C PRO A 57 -17.32 -14.08 -2.71
N GLY A 58 -18.25 -13.48 -3.45
CA GLY A 58 -19.25 -12.58 -2.88
C GLY A 58 -18.75 -11.16 -2.59
N ALA A 59 -17.52 -10.80 -3.02
CA ALA A 59 -17.03 -9.43 -2.93
C ALA A 59 -17.83 -8.52 -3.88
N HIS A 60 -18.34 -7.42 -3.33
CA HIS A 60 -19.13 -6.45 -4.09
C HIS A 60 -18.81 -5.02 -3.67
N ALA A 61 -18.51 -4.16 -4.65
CA ALA A 61 -18.28 -2.73 -4.49
C ALA A 61 -19.45 -1.92 -5.04
N LYS A 62 -19.88 -0.88 -4.31
CA LYS A 62 -20.84 0.14 -4.74
C LYS A 62 -20.21 1.51 -4.49
N GLY A 63 -20.56 2.52 -5.26
CA GLY A 63 -19.91 3.82 -5.28
C GLY A 63 -18.91 3.91 -6.43
N SER A 64 -17.90 4.76 -6.34
CA SER A 64 -16.89 4.87 -7.39
C SER A 64 -15.48 4.97 -6.83
N VAL A 65 -14.53 4.31 -7.51
CA VAL A 65 -13.08 4.43 -7.28
C VAL A 65 -12.46 4.82 -8.63
N ARG A 66 -11.95 6.03 -8.71
CA ARG A 66 -11.38 6.54 -9.97
C ARG A 66 -9.89 6.78 -9.81
N MET A 67 -9.10 6.26 -10.74
CA MET A 67 -7.69 6.55 -10.90
C MET A 67 -7.50 7.36 -12.19
N ASP A 68 -6.92 8.54 -12.10
CA ASP A 68 -6.78 9.50 -13.23
C ASP A 68 -8.11 9.73 -13.98
N GLY A 69 -9.22 9.78 -13.25
CA GLY A 69 -10.56 9.97 -13.78
C GLY A 69 -11.24 8.71 -14.31
N MET A 70 -10.53 7.59 -14.50
CA MET A 70 -11.10 6.32 -14.94
C MET A 70 -11.60 5.50 -13.75
N ASP A 71 -12.84 5.03 -13.83
CA ASP A 71 -13.42 4.17 -12.78
C ASP A 71 -12.82 2.76 -12.87
N VAL A 72 -12.17 2.33 -11.77
CA VAL A 72 -11.52 1.01 -11.71
C VAL A 72 -12.52 -0.14 -11.67
N TYR A 73 -13.78 0.12 -11.33
CA TYR A 73 -14.88 -0.86 -11.34
C TYR A 73 -15.77 -0.78 -12.58
N ALA A 74 -15.44 0.06 -13.58
CA ALA A 74 -16.20 0.11 -14.81
C ALA A 74 -16.24 -1.26 -15.52
N PRO A 75 -17.37 -1.62 -16.17
CA PRO A 75 -17.43 -2.81 -17.00
C PRO A 75 -16.32 -2.80 -18.06
N GLY A 76 -15.58 -3.92 -18.18
CA GLY A 76 -14.49 -4.04 -19.15
C GLY A 76 -13.13 -3.49 -18.69
N THR A 77 -13.00 -2.97 -17.46
CA THR A 77 -11.70 -2.58 -16.92
C THR A 77 -10.74 -3.79 -16.91
N ASP A 78 -9.59 -3.64 -17.57
CA ASP A 78 -8.51 -4.62 -17.52
C ASP A 78 -7.84 -4.60 -16.15
N VAL A 79 -8.13 -5.64 -15.34
CA VAL A 79 -7.60 -5.77 -13.97
C VAL A 79 -6.09 -6.04 -13.97
N VAL A 80 -5.53 -6.64 -15.02
CA VAL A 80 -4.08 -6.86 -15.14
C VAL A 80 -3.39 -5.51 -15.34
N GLU A 81 -3.88 -4.69 -16.25
CA GLU A 81 -3.34 -3.34 -16.47
C GLU A 81 -3.54 -2.45 -15.24
N LEU A 82 -4.67 -2.54 -14.53
CA LEU A 82 -4.86 -1.85 -13.26
C LEU A 82 -3.80 -2.25 -12.24
N ARG A 83 -3.54 -3.55 -12.05
CA ARG A 83 -2.57 -4.07 -11.06
C ARG A 83 -1.12 -3.81 -11.44
N LYS A 84 -0.81 -3.56 -12.72
CA LYS A 84 0.49 -3.02 -13.14
C LYS A 84 0.68 -1.59 -12.64
N LYS A 85 -0.36 -0.76 -12.77
CA LYS A 85 -0.33 0.64 -12.32
C LYS A 85 -0.41 0.78 -10.81
N VAL A 86 -1.08 -0.14 -10.12
CA VAL A 86 -1.33 -0.09 -8.67
C VAL A 86 -0.73 -1.34 -8.02
N GLY A 87 0.56 -1.25 -7.71
CA GLY A 87 1.31 -2.33 -7.06
C GLY A 87 0.96 -2.48 -5.58
N MET A 88 1.25 -3.65 -5.00
CA MET A 88 0.95 -3.93 -3.59
C MET A 88 2.11 -4.60 -2.88
N VAL A 89 2.43 -4.07 -1.69
CA VAL A 89 3.36 -4.64 -0.71
C VAL A 89 2.53 -5.14 0.47
N PHE A 90 2.73 -6.41 0.86
CA PHE A 90 1.94 -7.07 1.90
C PHE A 90 2.59 -6.94 3.28
N GLN A 91 1.79 -7.16 4.31
CA GLN A 91 2.18 -7.09 5.72
C GLN A 91 3.34 -8.03 6.05
N ARG A 92 3.29 -9.26 5.56
CA ARG A 92 4.41 -10.21 5.67
C ARG A 92 5.18 -10.21 4.37
N PRO A 93 6.51 -10.06 4.42
CA PRO A 93 7.33 -10.24 3.23
C PRO A 93 7.00 -11.58 2.57
N ASN A 94 6.83 -11.56 1.25
CA ASN A 94 6.44 -12.74 0.48
C ASN A 94 7.33 -12.91 -0.77
N PRO A 95 8.66 -12.97 -0.60
CA PRO A 95 9.52 -13.27 -1.73
C PRO A 95 9.16 -14.64 -2.31
N PHE A 96 9.29 -14.79 -3.62
CA PHE A 96 9.16 -16.10 -4.25
C PHE A 96 10.33 -16.99 -3.84
N PRO A 97 10.15 -18.32 -3.75
CA PRO A 97 11.24 -19.27 -3.46
C PRO A 97 12.16 -19.41 -4.70
N GLN A 98 12.85 -18.35 -5.01
CA GLN A 98 13.72 -18.12 -6.15
C GLN A 98 14.87 -17.20 -5.74
N SER A 99 15.81 -16.97 -6.65
CA SER A 99 16.91 -16.05 -6.41
C SER A 99 16.42 -14.60 -6.16
N ILE A 100 17.28 -13.78 -5.54
CA ILE A 100 17.05 -12.34 -5.37
C ILE A 100 16.81 -11.70 -6.73
N PHE A 101 17.65 -12.01 -7.73
CA PHE A 101 17.51 -11.54 -9.10
C PHE A 101 16.16 -11.92 -9.71
N ASP A 102 15.76 -13.19 -9.61
CA ASP A 102 14.53 -13.68 -10.24
C ASP A 102 13.27 -13.10 -9.59
N ASN A 103 13.31 -12.78 -8.30
CA ASN A 103 12.22 -12.07 -7.63
C ASN A 103 11.95 -10.71 -8.28
N VAL A 104 12.99 -9.90 -8.49
CA VAL A 104 12.85 -8.57 -9.10
C VAL A 104 12.55 -8.67 -10.60
N ALA A 105 13.21 -9.61 -11.28
CA ALA A 105 13.06 -9.83 -12.72
C ALA A 105 11.69 -10.40 -13.11
N PHE A 106 10.92 -10.94 -12.17
CA PHE A 106 9.68 -11.66 -12.45
C PHE A 106 8.66 -10.81 -13.23
N GLY A 107 8.32 -9.63 -12.70
CA GLY A 107 7.36 -8.72 -13.34
C GLY A 107 7.79 -8.29 -14.74
N PRO A 108 8.99 -7.71 -14.91
CA PRO A 108 9.51 -7.32 -16.22
C PRO A 108 9.55 -8.47 -17.25
N ARG A 109 9.86 -9.71 -16.83
CA ARG A 109 9.84 -10.90 -17.71
C ARG A 109 8.43 -11.26 -18.16
N VAL A 110 7.48 -11.36 -17.21
CA VAL A 110 6.10 -11.74 -17.50
C VAL A 110 5.42 -10.71 -18.42
N LEU A 111 5.69 -9.43 -18.17
CA LEU A 111 5.16 -8.33 -18.99
C LEU A 111 5.92 -8.16 -20.32
N GLY A 112 7.05 -8.83 -20.50
CA GLY A 112 7.86 -8.73 -21.71
C GLY A 112 8.52 -7.37 -21.91
N THR A 113 8.59 -6.52 -20.88
CA THR A 113 9.11 -5.15 -20.96
C THR A 113 10.63 -5.09 -21.05
N HIS A 114 11.34 -6.04 -20.43
CA HIS A 114 12.80 -6.09 -20.38
C HIS A 114 13.33 -7.51 -20.62
N ARG A 115 14.45 -7.64 -21.34
CA ARG A 115 15.12 -8.92 -21.66
C ARG A 115 16.64 -8.75 -21.68
N GLY A 116 17.38 -9.85 -21.42
CA GLY A 116 18.84 -9.86 -21.49
C GLY A 116 19.49 -8.73 -20.67
N LYS A 117 20.35 -7.93 -21.26
CA LYS A 117 21.07 -6.84 -20.57
C LYS A 117 20.12 -5.76 -20.01
N SER A 118 19.02 -5.43 -20.71
CA SER A 118 18.07 -4.43 -20.20
C SER A 118 17.35 -4.90 -18.94
N LEU A 119 17.14 -6.21 -18.79
CA LEU A 119 16.57 -6.79 -17.57
C LEU A 119 17.55 -6.69 -16.39
N GLN A 120 18.86 -6.92 -16.62
CA GLN A 120 19.88 -6.76 -15.58
C GLN A 120 19.92 -5.31 -15.06
N VAL A 121 19.88 -4.35 -15.97
CA VAL A 121 19.85 -2.92 -15.63
C VAL A 121 18.60 -2.57 -14.82
N GLU A 122 17.42 -3.09 -15.21
CA GLU A 122 16.18 -2.81 -14.47
C GLU A 122 16.19 -3.46 -13.09
N VAL A 123 16.75 -4.67 -12.94
CA VAL A 123 16.91 -5.33 -11.63
C VAL A 123 17.82 -4.50 -10.72
N GLU A 124 19.00 -4.08 -11.21
CA GLU A 124 19.90 -3.22 -10.44
C GLU A 124 19.21 -1.92 -10.01
N LYS A 125 18.58 -1.22 -10.96
CA LYS A 125 17.86 0.03 -10.71
C LYS A 125 16.77 -0.14 -9.64
N SER A 126 16.00 -1.23 -9.69
CA SER A 126 14.94 -1.53 -8.74
C SER A 126 15.47 -1.87 -7.35
N LEU A 127 16.58 -2.62 -7.26
CA LEU A 127 17.25 -2.91 -5.99
C LEU A 127 17.87 -1.64 -5.38
N ARG A 128 18.44 -0.74 -6.19
CA ARG A 128 18.90 0.58 -5.72
C ARG A 128 17.75 1.44 -5.23
N ALA A 129 16.63 1.48 -5.97
CA ALA A 129 15.43 2.23 -5.57
C ALA A 129 14.82 1.70 -4.26
N ALA A 130 15.06 0.44 -3.92
CA ALA A 130 14.62 -0.19 -2.67
C ALA A 130 15.69 -0.19 -1.55
N ASP A 131 16.79 0.56 -1.72
CA ASP A 131 17.93 0.61 -0.78
C ASP A 131 18.45 -0.78 -0.39
N LEU A 132 18.55 -1.69 -1.37
CA LEU A 132 18.96 -3.07 -1.13
C LEU A 132 20.20 -3.49 -1.94
N TRP A 133 20.54 -2.76 -3.03
CA TRP A 133 21.57 -3.14 -3.97
C TRP A 133 22.93 -3.42 -3.32
N ASP A 134 23.42 -2.52 -2.49
CA ASP A 134 24.76 -2.64 -1.91
C ASP A 134 24.89 -3.81 -0.93
N GLU A 135 23.77 -4.29 -0.39
CA GLU A 135 23.76 -5.45 0.49
C GLU A 135 23.72 -6.79 -0.29
N VAL A 136 23.22 -6.80 -1.53
CA VAL A 136 22.95 -8.06 -2.26
C VAL A 136 23.62 -8.18 -3.62
N LYS A 137 24.33 -7.15 -4.12
CA LYS A 137 24.94 -7.13 -5.45
C LYS A 137 25.86 -8.30 -5.76
N ASP A 138 26.56 -8.83 -4.74
CA ASP A 138 27.48 -9.95 -4.88
C ASP A 138 26.79 -11.32 -4.66
N SER A 139 25.46 -11.31 -4.35
CA SER A 139 24.69 -12.52 -4.00
C SER A 139 23.36 -12.62 -4.75
N LEU A 140 23.21 -11.95 -5.89
CA LEU A 140 21.93 -11.86 -6.65
C LEU A 140 21.30 -13.21 -7.00
N HIS A 141 22.11 -14.26 -7.15
CA HIS A 141 21.64 -15.61 -7.50
C HIS A 141 21.40 -16.51 -6.27
N GLN A 142 21.57 -15.99 -5.05
CA GLN A 142 21.23 -16.72 -3.84
C GLN A 142 19.71 -16.70 -3.59
N ASP A 143 19.27 -17.65 -2.76
CA ASP A 143 17.86 -17.78 -2.37
C ASP A 143 17.38 -16.51 -1.63
N ALA A 144 16.31 -15.92 -2.12
CA ALA A 144 15.69 -14.74 -1.50
C ALA A 144 15.14 -15.02 -0.08
N LEU A 145 14.80 -16.26 0.24
CA LEU A 145 14.32 -16.65 1.57
C LEU A 145 15.42 -16.64 2.62
N ALA A 146 16.70 -16.63 2.22
CA ALA A 146 17.85 -16.53 3.14
C ALA A 146 18.08 -15.09 3.65
N LEU A 147 17.45 -14.09 3.06
CA LEU A 147 17.52 -12.70 3.48
C LEU A 147 16.84 -12.48 4.85
N SER A 148 17.30 -11.48 5.61
CA SER A 148 16.58 -11.01 6.80
C SER A 148 15.18 -10.48 6.45
N LEU A 149 14.27 -10.42 7.42
CA LEU A 149 12.90 -9.93 7.18
C LEU A 149 12.88 -8.50 6.58
N GLY A 150 13.75 -7.61 7.09
CA GLY A 150 13.86 -6.26 6.55
C GLY A 150 14.38 -6.23 5.10
N GLN A 151 15.35 -7.09 4.76
CA GLN A 151 15.82 -7.24 3.39
C GLN A 151 14.76 -7.87 2.48
N GLN A 152 14.03 -8.88 2.97
CA GLN A 152 12.91 -9.48 2.22
C GLN A 152 11.81 -8.44 1.94
N GLN A 153 11.51 -7.57 2.88
CA GLN A 153 10.51 -6.50 2.68
C GLN A 153 10.98 -5.51 1.62
N ARG A 154 12.24 -5.07 1.67
CA ARG A 154 12.82 -4.20 0.64
C ARG A 154 12.91 -4.90 -0.72
N LEU A 155 13.15 -6.21 -0.76
CA LEU A 155 13.08 -7.01 -1.98
C LEU A 155 11.65 -7.04 -2.56
N CYS A 156 10.62 -7.19 -1.72
CA CYS A 156 9.23 -7.11 -2.16
C CYS A 156 8.89 -5.71 -2.71
N ILE A 157 9.44 -4.65 -2.13
CA ILE A 157 9.31 -3.28 -2.68
C ILE A 157 10.05 -3.18 -4.02
N ALA A 158 11.29 -3.69 -4.14
CA ALA A 158 12.04 -3.72 -5.39
C ALA A 158 11.26 -4.44 -6.51
N ARG A 159 10.63 -5.58 -6.18
CA ARG A 159 9.77 -6.33 -7.11
C ARG A 159 8.57 -5.51 -7.60
N VAL A 160 7.98 -4.70 -6.73
CA VAL A 160 6.86 -3.81 -7.10
C VAL A 160 7.35 -2.67 -7.99
N VAL A 161 8.43 -1.98 -7.64
CA VAL A 161 8.93 -0.84 -8.43
C VAL A 161 9.51 -1.25 -9.78
N ALA A 162 9.93 -2.52 -9.95
CA ALA A 162 10.46 -3.04 -11.21
C ALA A 162 9.45 -3.05 -12.37
N VAL A 163 8.16 -2.96 -12.08
CA VAL A 163 7.10 -2.84 -13.10
C VAL A 163 6.68 -1.39 -13.33
N ALA A 164 7.37 -0.43 -12.69
CA ALA A 164 7.12 1.02 -12.79
C ALA A 164 5.64 1.38 -12.55
N PRO A 165 5.06 1.05 -11.37
CA PRO A 165 3.68 1.40 -11.06
C PRO A 165 3.53 2.92 -10.94
N GLU A 166 2.30 3.40 -10.87
CA GLU A 166 1.97 4.80 -10.56
C GLU A 166 1.63 4.99 -9.07
N VAL A 167 1.07 3.93 -8.47
CA VAL A 167 0.67 3.88 -7.05
C VAL A 167 1.23 2.63 -6.38
N ILE A 168 1.71 2.77 -5.16
CA ILE A 168 2.16 1.66 -4.31
C ILE A 168 1.26 1.59 -3.08
N LEU A 169 0.55 0.49 -2.93
CA LEU A 169 -0.24 0.17 -1.75
C LEU A 169 0.61 -0.63 -0.77
N MET A 170 0.61 -0.27 0.50
CA MET A 170 1.39 -0.95 1.54
C MET A 170 0.49 -1.32 2.72
N ASP A 171 0.28 -2.61 2.92
CA ASP A 171 -0.55 -3.13 4.02
C ASP A 171 0.36 -3.48 5.21
N GLU A 172 0.45 -2.61 6.20
CA GLU A 172 1.28 -2.76 7.41
C GLU A 172 2.75 -3.17 7.14
N PRO A 173 3.50 -2.48 6.26
CA PRO A 173 4.77 -2.97 5.72
C PRO A 173 5.89 -3.14 6.74
N CYS A 174 5.76 -2.57 7.94
CA CYS A 174 6.78 -2.60 8.98
C CYS A 174 6.39 -3.42 10.21
N SER A 175 5.20 -4.04 10.23
CA SER A 175 4.67 -4.70 11.45
C SER A 175 5.49 -5.89 11.94
N ALA A 176 6.25 -6.54 11.07
CA ALA A 176 7.11 -7.70 11.39
C ALA A 176 8.60 -7.34 11.49
N LEU A 177 8.96 -6.05 11.37
CA LEU A 177 10.34 -5.60 11.32
C LEU A 177 10.84 -5.11 12.67
N ASP A 178 12.15 -5.24 12.89
CA ASP A 178 12.83 -4.58 13.99
C ASP A 178 12.86 -3.06 13.81
N PRO A 179 13.18 -2.27 14.86
CA PRO A 179 13.18 -0.81 14.78
C PRO A 179 14.12 -0.23 13.72
N ILE A 180 15.28 -0.83 13.47
CA ILE A 180 16.27 -0.35 12.51
C ILE A 180 15.75 -0.58 11.08
N ALA A 181 15.26 -1.79 10.80
CA ALA A 181 14.66 -2.11 9.51
C ALA A 181 13.40 -1.28 9.25
N THR A 182 12.60 -0.98 10.30
CA THR A 182 11.44 -0.09 10.20
C THR A 182 11.84 1.30 9.74
N LEU A 183 12.84 1.93 10.37
CA LEU A 183 13.31 3.27 9.98
C LEU A 183 13.78 3.29 8.52
N ARG A 184 14.53 2.28 8.08
CA ARG A 184 14.97 2.19 6.67
C ARG A 184 13.80 2.12 5.68
N VAL A 185 12.76 1.34 6.00
CA VAL A 185 11.55 1.27 5.15
C VAL A 185 10.78 2.59 5.18
N GLU A 186 10.74 3.31 6.31
CA GLU A 186 10.14 4.63 6.41
C GLU A 186 10.86 5.68 5.55
N GLU A 187 12.19 5.73 5.61
CA GLU A 187 13.02 6.60 4.76
C GLU A 187 12.85 6.25 3.28
N LEU A 188 12.84 4.95 2.97
CA LEU A 188 12.58 4.45 1.63
C LEU A 188 11.22 4.93 1.08
N MET A 189 10.14 4.85 1.88
CA MET A 189 8.83 5.34 1.47
C MET A 189 8.88 6.84 1.11
N ARG A 190 9.58 7.66 1.88
CA ARG A 190 9.75 9.09 1.58
C ARG A 190 10.48 9.32 0.25
N THR A 191 11.57 8.61 0.01
CA THR A 191 12.32 8.69 -1.26
C THR A 191 11.46 8.25 -2.46
N LEU A 192 10.64 7.22 -2.28
CA LEU A 192 9.77 6.70 -3.34
C LEU A 192 8.70 7.71 -3.78
N THR A 193 8.30 8.68 -2.92
CA THR A 193 7.31 9.70 -3.31
C THR A 193 7.77 10.65 -4.42
N GLU A 194 9.06 10.73 -4.69
CA GLU A 194 9.56 11.49 -5.85
C GLU A 194 8.95 10.99 -7.18
N ARG A 195 8.57 9.70 -7.22
CA ARG A 195 8.06 9.04 -8.43
C ARG A 195 6.69 8.41 -8.27
N TYR A 196 6.34 7.95 -7.08
CA TYR A 196 5.16 7.12 -6.82
C TYR A 196 4.22 7.80 -5.82
N THR A 197 2.94 7.53 -5.97
CA THR A 197 1.94 7.82 -4.95
C THR A 197 1.86 6.64 -4.00
N ILE A 198 1.82 6.86 -2.69
CA ILE A 198 1.82 5.77 -1.70
C ILE A 198 0.56 5.84 -0.84
N VAL A 199 -0.10 4.69 -0.66
CA VAL A 199 -1.15 4.53 0.35
C VAL A 199 -0.71 3.43 1.31
N ILE A 200 -0.56 3.79 2.59
CA ILE A 200 -0.10 2.86 3.63
C ILE A 200 -1.22 2.62 4.66
N VAL A 201 -1.44 1.36 5.01
CA VAL A 201 -2.18 0.97 6.22
C VAL A 201 -1.17 0.75 7.33
N THR A 202 -1.38 1.33 8.49
CA THR A 202 -0.59 1.06 9.68
C THR A 202 -1.43 1.20 10.95
N HIS A 203 -1.13 0.39 11.95
CA HIS A 203 -1.64 0.55 13.31
C HIS A 203 -0.65 1.33 14.21
N ASN A 204 0.54 1.65 13.69
CA ASN A 204 1.53 2.45 14.41
C ASN A 204 1.32 3.94 14.11
N MET A 205 0.74 4.66 15.06
CA MET A 205 0.46 6.10 14.95
C MET A 205 1.72 6.94 14.79
N HIS A 206 2.82 6.56 15.46
CA HIS A 206 4.10 7.27 15.30
C HIS A 206 4.65 7.12 13.89
N GLN A 207 4.50 5.95 13.27
CA GLN A 207 4.86 5.75 11.87
C GLN A 207 4.02 6.65 10.97
N ALA A 208 2.68 6.61 11.10
CA ALA A 208 1.80 7.46 10.30
C ALA A 208 2.18 8.94 10.43
N ALA A 209 2.39 9.43 11.65
CA ALA A 209 2.79 10.82 11.91
C ALA A 209 4.14 11.21 11.27
N ARG A 210 5.11 10.26 11.18
CA ARG A 210 6.42 10.56 10.59
C ARG A 210 6.44 10.50 9.07
N VAL A 211 5.72 9.54 8.47
CA VAL A 211 5.89 9.26 7.04
C VAL A 211 4.81 9.85 6.16
N SER A 212 3.60 10.12 6.65
CA SER A 212 2.50 10.52 5.78
C SER A 212 2.31 12.02 5.67
N ASP A 213 1.75 12.44 4.53
CA ASP A 213 1.32 13.81 4.26
C ASP A 213 -0.16 13.98 4.60
N TRP A 214 -0.94 12.91 4.34
CA TRP A 214 -2.37 12.82 4.63
C TRP A 214 -2.68 11.63 5.48
N THR A 215 -3.65 11.75 6.39
CA THR A 215 -4.09 10.65 7.25
C THR A 215 -5.61 10.53 7.24
N GLY A 216 -6.08 9.29 6.98
CA GLY A 216 -7.47 8.89 7.11
C GLY A 216 -7.67 8.01 8.34
N PHE A 217 -8.56 8.42 9.23
CA PHE A 217 -8.93 7.65 10.40
C PHE A 217 -10.20 6.82 10.13
N PHE A 218 -10.05 5.51 10.17
CA PHE A 218 -11.13 4.55 10.01
C PHE A 218 -11.67 4.10 11.37
N TRP A 219 -12.99 3.98 11.46
CA TRP A 219 -13.69 3.53 12.65
C TRP A 219 -14.80 2.54 12.30
N LEU A 220 -15.28 1.75 13.27
CA LEU A 220 -16.47 0.90 13.11
C LEU A 220 -17.70 1.69 13.51
N ASN A 221 -18.72 1.71 12.64
CA ASN A 221 -20.03 2.24 12.99
C ASN A 221 -20.84 1.25 13.86
N GLY A 222 -22.07 1.61 14.22
CA GLY A 222 -22.96 0.77 15.02
C GLY A 222 -23.26 -0.60 14.39
N ASP A 223 -23.23 -0.70 13.07
CA ASP A 223 -23.46 -1.94 12.31
C ASP A 223 -22.17 -2.74 12.08
N ARG A 224 -21.07 -2.33 12.71
CA ARG A 224 -19.73 -2.92 12.56
C ARG A 224 -19.17 -2.85 11.12
N ALA A 225 -19.64 -1.90 10.33
CA ALA A 225 -19.01 -1.53 9.06
C ALA A 225 -17.95 -0.45 9.29
N GLY A 226 -16.85 -0.54 8.52
CA GLY A 226 -15.81 0.48 8.54
C GLY A 226 -16.26 1.76 7.84
N ILE A 227 -16.07 2.88 8.49
CA ILE A 227 -16.31 4.22 7.93
C ILE A 227 -15.05 5.05 8.01
N LEU A 228 -14.92 6.03 7.15
CA LEU A 228 -13.89 7.06 7.27
C LEU A 228 -14.44 8.14 8.22
N ALA A 229 -13.96 8.13 9.47
CA ALA A 229 -14.43 9.07 10.48
C ALA A 229 -13.82 10.47 10.30
N GLU A 230 -12.54 10.53 9.91
CA GLU A 230 -11.87 11.79 9.64
C GLU A 230 -10.78 11.61 8.57
N PHE A 231 -10.57 12.67 7.75
CA PHE A 231 -9.48 12.73 6.77
C PHE A 231 -8.93 14.16 6.70
N GLY A 232 -7.62 14.29 6.70
CA GLY A 232 -6.95 15.59 6.61
C GLY A 232 -5.44 15.49 6.50
N ALA A 233 -4.79 16.66 6.47
CA ALA A 233 -3.33 16.74 6.59
C ALA A 233 -2.88 16.04 7.89
N THR A 234 -1.83 15.24 7.80
CA THR A 234 -1.36 14.41 8.94
C THR A 234 -1.10 15.25 10.17
N GLU A 235 -0.47 16.41 10.04
CA GLU A 235 -0.22 17.32 11.15
C GLU A 235 -1.51 17.69 11.88
N LEU A 236 -2.58 18.04 11.15
CA LEU A 236 -3.87 18.41 11.75
C LEU A 236 -4.56 17.24 12.44
N ILE A 237 -4.52 16.05 11.83
CA ILE A 237 -5.10 14.84 12.42
C ILE A 237 -4.43 14.52 13.78
N PHE A 238 -3.12 14.70 13.90
CA PHE A 238 -2.38 14.35 15.11
C PHE A 238 -2.31 15.48 16.17
N THR A 239 -2.53 16.75 15.79
CA THR A 239 -2.43 17.89 16.72
C THR A 239 -3.78 18.50 17.07
N SER A 240 -4.75 18.50 16.17
CA SER A 240 -6.04 19.16 16.30
C SER A 240 -7.15 18.40 15.57
N PRO A 241 -7.38 17.14 15.92
CA PRO A 241 -8.44 16.34 15.29
C PRO A 241 -9.81 16.95 15.57
N ARG A 242 -10.71 16.87 14.60
CA ARG A 242 -12.09 17.41 14.70
C ARG A 242 -13.07 16.38 15.25
N ASP A 243 -12.83 15.10 14.99
CA ASP A 243 -13.67 14.01 15.44
C ASP A 243 -13.16 13.53 16.82
N LYS A 244 -14.04 13.49 17.79
CA LYS A 244 -13.71 13.04 19.15
C LYS A 244 -13.14 11.61 19.18
N ARG A 245 -13.61 10.73 18.28
CA ARG A 245 -13.11 9.35 18.18
C ARG A 245 -11.65 9.33 17.70
N THR A 246 -11.27 10.26 16.80
CA THR A 246 -9.88 10.44 16.35
C THR A 246 -9.01 10.89 17.51
N GLU A 247 -9.45 11.89 18.29
CA GLU A 247 -8.73 12.38 19.48
C GLU A 247 -8.52 11.25 20.50
N ASP A 248 -9.59 10.53 20.85
CA ASP A 248 -9.52 9.43 21.81
C ASP A 248 -8.61 8.30 21.33
N TYR A 249 -8.62 7.99 20.02
CA TYR A 249 -7.73 6.98 19.42
C TYR A 249 -6.26 7.38 19.51
N ILE A 250 -5.93 8.61 19.10
CA ILE A 250 -4.55 9.12 19.07
C ILE A 250 -3.97 9.26 20.49
N THR A 251 -4.82 9.67 21.46
CA THR A 251 -4.40 9.83 22.86
C THR A 251 -4.43 8.53 23.68
N GLY A 252 -4.82 7.40 23.07
CA GLY A 252 -4.91 6.11 23.76
C GLY A 252 -6.08 6.01 24.77
N ARG A 253 -7.08 6.87 24.66
CA ARG A 253 -8.24 6.93 25.59
C ARG A 253 -9.43 6.09 25.13
N PHE A 254 -9.26 5.28 24.09
CA PHE A 254 -10.31 4.35 23.64
C PHE A 254 -10.19 3.05 24.44
N GLY A 255 -11.26 2.65 25.10
CA GLY A 255 -11.42 1.42 25.86
C GLY A 255 -12.74 0.78 25.55
#